data_391a64c1239b8713f095c140706d218c
#
_entry.id   391a64c1239b8713f095c140706d218c
#
_cell.length_a   1.000
_cell.length_b   1.000
_cell.length_c   1.000
_cell.angle_alpha   90.00
_cell.angle_beta   90.00
_cell.angle_gamma   90.00
#
_symmetry.space_group_name_H-M   'P 1'
#
loop_
_entity.id
_entity.type
_entity.pdbx_description
1 polymer ?
#
loop_
_entity_poly.entity_id
_entity_poly.type
_entity_poly.pdbx_seq_one_letter_code
_entity_poly.pdbx_strand_id
1 'polypeptide(L)'
;MTLSTTFWGQSSVPVEIANYSDLRGSHHPIFTMTRNISLILNGILLLAVAHLYYLNFSKKDAAQPVATLAPAKGGGVKIAYVNADTLDARYEWLKEQKKALEQRVMNAEKNMGAKKEALMKDLAAFQQKYESGTVPPAQLEKEYATLNERQRKLAEEEERLGKQLTQEQQKAMNELMANVEAKLKSLQSQIGYDYILSYSRGGGQVLLANDSLDITVQVLDLLNAKK
;
A
#
# COMPACT_ATOMS: atom_id res chain seq x y z
N MET A 1 -31.59 21.15 57.13
CA MET A 1 -31.91 21.00 55.69
C MET A 1 -30.72 20.33 55.06
N THR A 2 -30.58 19.08 55.19
CA THR A 2 -30.90 17.87 54.40
C THR A 2 -30.75 18.05 52.92
N LEU A 3 -29.77 17.29 52.37
CA LEU A 3 -29.81 16.52 51.12
C LEU A 3 -28.38 16.14 50.78
N SER A 4 -28.00 14.96 50.96
CA SER A 4 -28.31 13.66 50.35
C SER A 4 -27.25 13.29 49.32
N THR A 5 -26.34 12.48 49.77
CA THR A 5 -25.33 11.70 49.03
C THR A 5 -25.98 10.47 48.40
N THR A 6 -25.79 10.22 47.11
CA THR A 6 -26.08 8.97 46.43
C THR A 6 -24.76 8.47 45.82
N PHE A 7 -24.08 7.56 46.37
CA PHE A 7 -24.14 6.12 46.43
C PHE A 7 -23.78 5.43 45.08
N TRP A 8 -22.53 4.96 45.01
CA TRP A 8 -22.06 3.98 44.03
C TRP A 8 -22.28 2.58 44.59
N GLY A 9 -23.21 1.84 44.01
CA GLY A 9 -23.48 0.45 44.33
C GLY A 9 -22.48 -0.48 43.63
N GLN A 10 -21.69 -1.15 44.45
CA GLN A 10 -20.97 -2.36 44.04
C GLN A 10 -21.95 -3.53 44.02
N SER A 11 -22.19 -4.11 42.85
CA SER A 11 -22.84 -5.41 42.72
C SER A 11 -21.76 -6.49 42.69
N SER A 12 -21.52 -7.08 43.83
CA SER A 12 -20.79 -8.34 43.99
C SER A 12 -21.68 -9.49 43.51
N VAL A 13 -21.28 -10.18 42.47
CA VAL A 13 -21.88 -11.43 42.02
C VAL A 13 -21.30 -12.57 42.87
N PRO A 14 -22.11 -13.38 43.57
CA PRO A 14 -21.58 -14.54 44.26
C PRO A 14 -21.26 -15.66 43.28
N VAL A 15 -20.02 -16.14 43.34
CA VAL A 15 -19.61 -17.37 42.65
C VAL A 15 -20.15 -18.53 43.43
N GLU A 16 -21.23 -19.13 42.98
CA GLU A 16 -21.79 -20.39 43.51
C GLU A 16 -20.97 -21.55 42.90
N ILE A 17 -20.17 -22.16 43.78
CA ILE A 17 -19.41 -23.38 43.47
C ILE A 17 -20.41 -24.56 43.48
N ALA A 18 -20.94 -24.87 42.30
CA ALA A 18 -21.79 -26.06 42.17
C ALA A 18 -20.94 -27.35 42.25
N ASN A 19 -21.32 -28.19 43.15
CA ASN A 19 -20.75 -29.47 43.54
C ASN A 19 -20.78 -30.47 42.35
N TYR A 20 -19.60 -31.00 42.01
CA TYR A 20 -19.35 -31.89 40.87
C TYR A 20 -19.63 -33.35 41.20
N SER A 21 -20.81 -33.74 41.65
CA SER A 21 -21.11 -35.13 41.96
C SER A 21 -22.44 -35.75 41.50
N ASP A 22 -23.18 -35.08 40.59
CA ASP A 22 -24.49 -35.61 40.20
C ASP A 22 -24.78 -35.53 38.69
N LEU A 23 -23.94 -36.13 37.83
CA LEU A 23 -24.28 -36.43 36.45
C LEU A 23 -23.82 -37.85 36.05
N ARG A 24 -24.33 -38.85 36.75
CA ARG A 24 -24.27 -40.22 36.28
C ARG A 24 -25.69 -40.67 35.91
N GLY A 25 -25.99 -40.64 34.62
CA GLY A 25 -27.13 -41.41 34.10
C GLY A 25 -28.09 -40.65 33.21
N SER A 26 -27.78 -40.60 31.91
CA SER A 26 -28.75 -40.90 30.85
C SER A 26 -28.02 -40.96 29.50
N HIS A 27 -27.73 -42.17 29.05
CA HIS A 27 -27.28 -42.41 27.68
C HIS A 27 -28.47 -42.19 26.72
N HIS A 28 -28.50 -41.04 26.06
CA HIS A 28 -29.32 -40.88 24.88
C HIS A 28 -28.42 -41.13 23.64
N PRO A 29 -28.81 -42.08 22.77
CA PRO A 29 -28.09 -42.41 21.54
C PRO A 29 -28.46 -41.40 20.45
N ILE A 30 -27.94 -40.18 20.52
CA ILE A 30 -28.12 -39.16 19.46
C ILE A 30 -26.87 -39.03 18.59
N PHE A 31 -25.82 -39.84 18.86
CA PHE A 31 -24.50 -39.65 18.23
C PHE A 31 -24.30 -40.41 16.91
N THR A 32 -25.24 -41.22 16.47
CA THR A 32 -25.08 -41.97 15.21
C THR A 32 -25.69 -41.32 13.98
N MET A 33 -26.59 -40.33 14.15
CA MET A 33 -27.28 -39.70 13.01
C MET A 33 -26.48 -38.56 12.39
N THR A 34 -25.68 -37.82 13.17
CA THR A 34 -24.89 -36.68 12.67
C THR A 34 -23.68 -37.12 11.83
N ARG A 35 -23.11 -38.31 12.07
CA ARG A 35 -21.95 -38.80 11.31
C ARG A 35 -22.30 -39.19 9.88
N ASN A 36 -23.52 -39.69 9.67
CA ASN A 36 -24.00 -40.07 8.34
C ASN A 36 -24.44 -38.85 7.53
N ILE A 37 -24.96 -37.79 8.18
CA ILE A 37 -25.31 -36.51 7.55
C ILE A 37 -24.06 -35.81 7.05
N SER A 38 -22.97 -35.82 7.85
CA SER A 38 -21.70 -35.24 7.43
C SER A 38 -21.08 -35.97 6.23
N LEU A 39 -21.19 -37.31 6.18
CA LEU A 39 -20.72 -38.09 5.05
C LEU A 39 -21.55 -37.85 3.78
N ILE A 40 -22.87 -37.75 3.91
CA ILE A 40 -23.76 -37.41 2.80
C ILE A 40 -23.47 -35.98 2.28
N LEU A 41 -23.29 -35.01 3.18
CA LEU A 41 -22.96 -33.63 2.83
C LEU A 41 -21.62 -33.53 2.10
N ASN A 42 -20.60 -34.26 2.57
CA ASN A 42 -19.30 -34.32 1.89
C ASN A 42 -19.40 -35.02 0.53
N GLY A 43 -20.23 -36.07 0.40
CA GLY A 43 -20.50 -36.73 -0.88
C GLY A 43 -21.16 -35.78 -1.89
N ILE A 44 -22.15 -34.98 -1.46
CA ILE A 44 -22.83 -33.98 -2.29
C ILE A 44 -21.82 -32.88 -2.70
N LEU A 45 -20.97 -32.43 -1.78
CA LEU A 45 -19.95 -31.43 -2.06
C LEU A 45 -18.93 -31.92 -3.10
N LEU A 46 -18.47 -33.17 -2.98
CA LEU A 46 -17.56 -33.78 -3.95
C LEU A 46 -18.21 -33.90 -5.34
N LEU A 47 -19.49 -34.32 -5.41
CA LEU A 47 -20.23 -34.34 -6.67
C LEU A 47 -20.41 -32.96 -7.27
N ALA A 48 -20.68 -31.95 -6.46
CA ALA A 48 -20.78 -30.56 -6.91
C ALA A 48 -19.43 -30.04 -7.44
N VAL A 49 -18.32 -30.32 -6.76
CA VAL A 49 -16.97 -29.96 -7.21
C VAL A 49 -16.61 -30.71 -8.50
N ALA A 50 -16.91 -32.02 -8.59
CA ALA A 50 -16.68 -32.80 -9.81
C ALA A 50 -17.53 -32.28 -10.98
N HIS A 51 -18.77 -31.88 -10.73
CA HIS A 51 -19.64 -31.27 -11.72
C HIS A 51 -19.16 -29.90 -12.20
N LEU A 52 -18.71 -29.04 -11.27
CA LEU A 52 -18.06 -27.76 -11.58
C LEU A 52 -16.78 -27.95 -12.38
N TYR A 53 -15.96 -28.95 -12.00
CA TYR A 53 -14.76 -29.30 -12.73
C TYR A 53 -15.08 -29.82 -14.14
N TYR A 54 -16.10 -30.64 -14.29
CA TYR A 54 -16.60 -31.14 -15.59
C TYR A 54 -17.10 -29.97 -16.45
N LEU A 55 -17.89 -29.03 -15.89
CA LEU A 55 -18.37 -27.85 -16.62
C LEU A 55 -17.24 -26.92 -17.03
N ASN A 56 -16.19 -26.77 -16.19
CA ASN A 56 -15.05 -25.94 -16.47
C ASN A 56 -14.11 -26.59 -17.51
N PHE A 57 -13.97 -27.91 -17.48
CA PHE A 57 -13.12 -28.67 -18.42
C PHE A 57 -13.83 -28.98 -19.73
N SER A 58 -15.18 -29.07 -19.72
CA SER A 58 -16.01 -29.29 -20.91
C SER A 58 -16.21 -28.03 -21.74
N LYS A 59 -15.90 -26.85 -21.19
CA LYS A 59 -15.62 -25.67 -22.00
C LYS A 59 -14.23 -25.86 -22.61
N LYS A 60 -14.11 -26.77 -23.58
CA LYS A 60 -13.11 -26.59 -24.62
C LYS A 60 -13.39 -25.20 -25.15
N ASP A 61 -12.49 -24.27 -24.86
CA ASP A 61 -12.40 -23.04 -25.58
C ASP A 61 -12.45 -23.46 -27.07
N ALA A 62 -13.61 -23.32 -27.67
CA ALA A 62 -13.68 -23.19 -29.10
C ALA A 62 -12.79 -21.96 -29.33
N ALA A 63 -11.52 -22.20 -29.71
CA ALA A 63 -10.65 -21.18 -30.20
C ALA A 63 -11.50 -20.42 -31.21
N GLN A 64 -12.01 -19.28 -30.80
CA GLN A 64 -12.65 -18.38 -31.78
C GLN A 64 -11.59 -18.23 -32.84
N PRO A 65 -11.93 -18.48 -34.13
CA PRO A 65 -10.98 -18.26 -35.19
C PRO A 65 -10.48 -16.84 -34.97
N VAL A 66 -9.22 -16.70 -34.59
CA VAL A 66 -8.56 -15.42 -34.52
C VAL A 66 -8.79 -14.85 -35.91
N ALA A 67 -9.67 -13.85 -35.99
CA ALA A 67 -9.90 -13.17 -37.24
C ALA A 67 -8.51 -12.81 -37.74
N THR A 68 -8.07 -13.51 -38.78
CA THR A 68 -6.82 -13.19 -39.45
C THR A 68 -7.03 -11.76 -39.97
N LEU A 69 -6.56 -10.79 -39.16
CA LEU A 69 -6.48 -9.42 -39.55
C LEU A 69 -5.60 -9.44 -40.79
N ALA A 70 -6.26 -9.34 -41.97
CA ALA A 70 -5.55 -9.20 -43.20
C ALA A 70 -4.58 -8.02 -43.03
N PRO A 71 -3.30 -8.18 -43.41
CA PRO A 71 -2.35 -7.08 -43.30
C PRO A 71 -2.93 -5.91 -44.05
N ALA A 72 -3.11 -4.79 -43.37
CA ALA A 72 -3.62 -3.55 -43.96
C ALA A 72 -2.71 -3.17 -45.13
N LYS A 73 -3.18 -3.38 -46.33
CA LYS A 73 -2.55 -2.88 -47.58
C LYS A 73 -2.80 -1.38 -47.64
N GLY A 74 -1.80 -0.59 -47.26
CA GLY A 74 -1.83 0.86 -47.37
C GLY A 74 -1.27 1.51 -46.13
N GLY A 75 -0.36 2.40 -46.25
CA GLY A 75 0.38 3.21 -45.27
C GLY A 75 -0.03 3.03 -43.82
N GLY A 76 0.42 1.93 -43.20
CA GLY A 76 0.00 1.59 -41.87
C GLY A 76 0.59 2.56 -40.84
N VAL A 77 -0.16 2.84 -39.78
CA VAL A 77 0.30 3.60 -38.64
C VAL A 77 1.61 3.01 -38.12
N LYS A 78 2.65 3.83 -38.05
CA LYS A 78 3.96 3.42 -37.55
C LYS A 78 3.97 3.53 -36.05
N ILE A 79 4.06 2.38 -35.39
CA ILE A 79 4.08 2.27 -33.93
C ILE A 79 5.46 1.80 -33.50
N ALA A 80 5.99 2.42 -32.43
CA ALA A 80 7.15 1.94 -31.70
C ALA A 80 6.81 1.85 -30.21
N TYR A 81 7.67 1.22 -29.45
CA TYR A 81 7.54 1.25 -27.99
C TYR A 81 8.87 1.52 -27.30
N VAL A 82 8.76 1.97 -26.07
CA VAL A 82 9.87 2.19 -25.15
C VAL A 82 9.63 1.38 -23.89
N ASN A 83 10.64 0.64 -23.46
CA ASN A 83 10.60 -0.13 -22.23
C ASN A 83 10.79 0.80 -21.02
N ALA A 84 9.72 1.06 -20.28
CA ALA A 84 9.73 1.94 -19.13
C ALA A 84 10.64 1.43 -18.01
N ASP A 85 10.73 0.10 -17.82
CA ASP A 85 11.59 -0.50 -16.79
C ASP A 85 13.08 -0.23 -17.10
N THR A 86 13.43 -0.27 -18.38
CA THR A 86 14.79 0.05 -18.85
C THR A 86 15.09 1.55 -18.75
N LEU A 87 14.12 2.42 -19.07
CA LEU A 87 14.23 3.86 -18.84
C LEU A 87 14.45 4.15 -17.35
N ASP A 88 13.64 3.55 -16.50
CA ASP A 88 13.74 3.71 -15.04
C ASP A 88 15.11 3.32 -14.52
N ALA A 89 15.68 2.23 -15.05
CA ALA A 89 16.99 1.72 -14.64
C ALA A 89 18.18 2.49 -15.21
N ARG A 90 18.06 3.14 -16.38
CA ARG A 90 19.21 3.68 -17.14
C ARG A 90 19.15 5.18 -17.44
N TYR A 91 18.03 5.85 -17.20
CA TYR A 91 17.95 7.30 -17.39
C TYR A 91 18.62 8.03 -16.23
N GLU A 92 19.77 8.68 -16.48
CA GLU A 92 20.63 9.27 -15.44
C GLU A 92 19.90 10.35 -14.63
N TRP A 93 19.19 11.26 -15.29
CA TRP A 93 18.40 12.28 -14.59
C TRP A 93 17.40 11.67 -13.60
N LEU A 94 16.70 10.59 -14.01
CA LEU A 94 15.73 9.93 -13.14
C LEU A 94 16.40 9.26 -11.93
N LYS A 95 17.56 8.65 -12.13
CA LYS A 95 18.39 8.09 -11.02
C LYS A 95 18.79 9.17 -10.04
N GLU A 96 19.22 10.33 -10.54
CA GLU A 96 19.59 11.47 -9.69
C GLU A 96 18.40 11.98 -8.88
N GLN A 97 17.22 12.11 -9.50
CA GLN A 97 16.00 12.53 -8.81
C GLN A 97 15.58 11.53 -7.74
N LYS A 98 15.60 10.23 -8.05
CA LYS A 98 15.30 9.17 -7.06
C LYS A 98 16.25 9.22 -5.89
N LYS A 99 17.56 9.30 -6.14
CA LYS A 99 18.58 9.39 -5.08
C LYS A 99 18.38 10.64 -4.22
N ALA A 100 18.10 11.77 -4.83
CA ALA A 100 17.84 13.01 -4.10
C ALA A 100 16.59 12.90 -3.21
N LEU A 101 15.51 12.29 -3.72
CA LEU A 101 14.29 12.06 -2.96
C LEU A 101 14.52 11.09 -1.80
N GLU A 102 15.20 9.97 -2.02
CA GLU A 102 15.58 9.01 -0.97
C GLU A 102 16.39 9.66 0.15
N GLN A 103 17.37 10.49 -0.20
CA GLN A 103 18.15 11.22 0.80
C GLN A 103 17.29 12.19 1.60
N ARG A 104 16.34 12.87 0.97
CA ARG A 104 15.41 13.77 1.68
C ARG A 104 14.51 13.00 2.62
N VAL A 105 13.95 11.88 2.19
CA VAL A 105 13.14 10.99 3.05
C VAL A 105 13.95 10.53 4.25
N MET A 106 15.15 10.01 4.04
CA MET A 106 16.04 9.54 5.11
C MET A 106 16.39 10.66 6.11
N ASN A 107 16.68 11.85 5.60
CA ASN A 107 16.99 13.00 6.45
C ASN A 107 15.75 13.47 7.24
N ALA A 108 14.58 13.46 6.63
CA ALA A 108 13.32 13.79 7.28
C ALA A 108 13.00 12.79 8.39
N GLU A 109 13.10 11.50 8.12
CA GLU A 109 12.88 10.42 9.10
C GLU A 109 13.86 10.52 10.29
N LYS A 110 15.15 10.73 10.00
CA LYS A 110 16.17 10.90 11.05
C LYS A 110 15.88 12.13 11.93
N ASN A 111 15.51 13.25 11.33
CA ASN A 111 15.20 14.48 12.06
C ASN A 111 13.94 14.31 12.91
N MET A 112 12.88 13.74 12.33
CA MET A 112 11.62 13.49 13.05
C MET A 112 11.84 12.47 14.16
N GLY A 113 12.63 11.41 13.93
CA GLY A 113 12.99 10.43 14.95
C GLY A 113 13.70 11.06 16.13
N ALA A 114 14.70 11.91 15.89
CA ALA A 114 15.41 12.63 16.94
C ALA A 114 14.49 13.56 17.76
N LYS A 115 13.57 14.27 17.09
CA LYS A 115 12.59 15.15 17.77
C LYS A 115 11.60 14.34 18.61
N LYS A 116 11.11 13.20 18.11
CA LYS A 116 10.24 12.29 18.84
C LYS A 116 10.95 11.73 20.08
N GLU A 117 12.19 11.30 19.94
CA GLU A 117 13.00 10.80 21.06
C GLU A 117 13.23 11.88 22.13
N ALA A 118 13.56 13.11 21.71
CA ALA A 118 13.71 14.21 22.64
C ALA A 118 12.42 14.52 23.40
N LEU A 119 11.27 14.53 22.71
CA LEU A 119 9.98 14.72 23.36
C LEU A 119 9.65 13.59 24.34
N MET A 120 9.96 12.34 24.00
CA MET A 120 9.77 11.21 24.91
C MET A 120 10.63 11.33 26.19
N LYS A 121 11.88 11.77 26.07
CA LYS A 121 12.76 12.04 27.22
C LYS A 121 12.21 13.15 28.08
N ASP A 122 11.73 14.23 27.49
CA ASP A 122 11.14 15.36 28.22
C ASP A 122 9.85 14.92 28.96
N LEU A 123 9.00 14.11 28.32
CA LEU A 123 7.80 13.54 28.96
C LEU A 123 8.15 12.63 30.14
N ALA A 124 9.17 11.78 29.99
CA ALA A 124 9.63 10.91 31.08
C ALA A 124 10.19 11.73 32.26
N ALA A 125 10.97 12.77 31.98
CA ALA A 125 11.49 13.69 33.00
C ALA A 125 10.36 14.46 33.72
N PHE A 126 9.34 14.88 32.97
CA PHE A 126 8.16 15.53 33.54
C PHE A 126 7.41 14.57 34.48
N GLN A 127 7.21 13.32 34.07
CA GLN A 127 6.55 12.32 34.93
C GLN A 127 7.29 12.09 36.24
N GLN A 128 8.63 11.98 36.20
CA GLN A 128 9.45 11.85 37.42
C GLN A 128 9.27 13.06 38.34
N LYS A 129 9.25 14.29 37.82
CA LYS A 129 9.02 15.52 38.58
C LYS A 129 7.63 15.52 39.21
N TYR A 130 6.61 15.09 38.46
CA TYR A 130 5.24 15.00 38.95
C TYR A 130 5.13 13.98 40.11
N GLU A 131 5.71 12.81 39.95
CA GLU A 131 5.68 11.74 40.98
C GLU A 131 6.48 12.10 42.22
N SER A 132 7.57 12.87 42.08
CA SER A 132 8.40 13.29 43.24
C SER A 132 7.69 14.27 44.16
N GLY A 133 6.68 14.97 43.70
CA GLY A 133 5.94 15.98 44.46
C GLY A 133 6.77 17.19 44.91
N THR A 134 8.02 17.33 44.41
CA THR A 134 8.96 18.39 44.83
C THR A 134 8.81 19.69 44.08
N VAL A 135 8.07 19.66 42.95
CA VAL A 135 7.91 20.83 42.03
C VAL A 135 6.56 21.51 42.29
N PRO A 136 6.53 22.86 42.38
CA PRO A 136 5.29 23.60 42.57
C PRO A 136 4.26 23.33 41.45
N PRO A 137 2.95 23.19 41.78
CA PRO A 137 1.90 22.88 40.78
C PRO A 137 1.85 23.85 39.60
N ALA A 138 2.02 25.13 39.82
CA ALA A 138 2.04 26.16 38.76
C ALA A 138 3.19 25.99 37.79
N GLN A 139 4.32 25.41 38.20
CA GLN A 139 5.45 25.11 37.31
C GLN A 139 5.18 23.84 36.50
N LEU A 140 4.60 22.82 37.12
CA LEU A 140 4.17 21.60 36.40
C LEU A 140 3.14 21.89 35.34
N GLU A 141 2.18 22.77 35.61
CA GLU A 141 1.17 23.18 34.64
C GLU A 141 1.79 23.84 33.41
N LYS A 142 2.74 24.75 33.60
CA LYS A 142 3.48 25.40 32.50
C LYS A 142 4.30 24.41 31.68
N GLU A 143 4.99 23.48 32.36
CA GLU A 143 5.81 22.47 31.68
C GLU A 143 4.92 21.51 30.88
N TYR A 144 3.79 21.08 31.43
CA TYR A 144 2.79 20.28 30.73
C TYR A 144 2.23 20.96 29.49
N ALA A 145 1.85 22.25 29.61
CA ALA A 145 1.38 23.02 28.47
C ALA A 145 2.45 23.14 27.37
N THR A 146 3.72 23.30 27.75
CA THR A 146 4.83 23.35 26.80
C THR A 146 5.04 22.01 26.08
N LEU A 147 4.95 20.89 26.79
CA LEU A 147 5.09 19.55 26.20
C LEU A 147 3.94 19.23 25.25
N ASN A 148 2.71 19.58 25.60
CA ASN A 148 1.55 19.43 24.73
C ASN A 148 1.71 20.27 23.44
N GLU A 149 2.18 21.50 23.57
CA GLU A 149 2.44 22.35 22.40
C GLU A 149 3.54 21.79 21.51
N ARG A 150 4.61 21.23 22.08
CA ARG A 150 5.66 20.55 21.32
C ARG A 150 5.14 19.30 20.60
N GLN A 151 4.30 18.52 21.28
CA GLN A 151 3.66 17.33 20.68
C GLN A 151 2.79 17.73 19.48
N ARG A 152 1.98 18.78 19.65
CA ARG A 152 1.13 19.29 18.57
C ARG A 152 1.96 19.77 17.38
N LYS A 153 2.98 20.59 17.63
CA LYS A 153 3.89 21.09 16.58
C LYS A 153 4.61 19.96 15.84
N LEU A 154 5.01 18.91 16.55
CA LEU A 154 5.67 17.77 15.95
C LEU A 154 4.72 16.99 15.02
N ALA A 155 3.45 16.82 15.41
CA ALA A 155 2.43 16.20 14.56
C ALA A 155 2.13 17.04 13.30
N GLU A 156 2.02 18.37 13.47
CA GLU A 156 1.84 19.29 12.34
C GLU A 156 3.04 19.27 11.38
N GLU A 157 4.26 19.18 11.91
CA GLU A 157 5.47 19.09 11.10
C GLU A 157 5.54 17.76 10.33
N GLU A 158 5.16 16.64 10.95
CA GLU A 158 5.10 15.33 10.32
C GLU A 158 4.10 15.33 9.14
N GLU A 159 2.90 15.87 9.37
CA GLU A 159 1.88 16.01 8.32
C GLU A 159 2.36 16.90 7.16
N ARG A 160 2.97 18.04 7.49
CA ARG A 160 3.51 18.96 6.49
C ARG A 160 4.62 18.32 5.65
N LEU A 161 5.54 17.59 6.30
CA LEU A 161 6.60 16.86 5.61
C LEU A 161 6.04 15.78 4.68
N GLY A 162 5.06 15.01 5.13
CA GLY A 162 4.39 14.00 4.29
C GLY A 162 3.78 14.63 3.05
N LYS A 163 3.03 15.73 3.19
CA LYS A 163 2.46 16.47 2.06
C LYS A 163 3.54 17.00 1.12
N GLN A 164 4.62 17.55 1.67
CA GLN A 164 5.72 18.11 0.88
C GLN A 164 6.42 17.02 0.06
N LEU A 165 6.73 15.87 0.65
CA LEU A 165 7.36 14.74 -0.06
C LEU A 165 6.47 14.20 -1.17
N THR A 166 5.15 14.10 -0.94
CA THR A 166 4.18 13.70 -1.96
C THR A 166 4.14 14.69 -3.12
N GLN A 167 4.15 16.00 -2.83
CA GLN A 167 4.18 17.04 -3.86
C GLN A 167 5.48 17.02 -4.67
N GLU A 168 6.62 16.82 -4.01
CA GLU A 168 7.92 16.68 -4.68
C GLU A 168 7.96 15.48 -5.61
N GLN A 169 7.42 14.33 -5.17
CA GLN A 169 7.30 13.14 -6.00
C GLN A 169 6.41 13.38 -7.22
N GLN A 170 5.26 14.04 -7.03
CA GLN A 170 4.37 14.38 -8.15
C GLN A 170 5.02 15.36 -9.13
N LYS A 171 5.74 16.34 -8.61
CA LYS A 171 6.49 17.31 -9.43
C LYS A 171 7.57 16.60 -10.26
N ALA A 172 8.36 15.72 -9.63
CA ALA A 172 9.38 14.95 -10.32
C ALA A 172 8.79 14.06 -11.44
N MET A 173 7.62 13.45 -11.20
CA MET A 173 6.92 12.68 -12.22
C MET A 173 6.45 13.56 -13.40
N ASN A 174 5.90 14.73 -13.12
CA ASN A 174 5.46 15.66 -14.17
C ASN A 174 6.66 16.17 -15.00
N GLU A 175 7.78 16.48 -14.34
CA GLU A 175 9.01 16.88 -15.01
C GLU A 175 9.59 15.75 -15.86
N LEU A 176 9.55 14.50 -15.37
CA LEU A 176 9.94 13.33 -16.15
C LEU A 176 9.12 13.23 -17.44
N MET A 177 7.78 13.29 -17.31
CA MET A 177 6.89 13.20 -18.48
C MET A 177 7.15 14.32 -19.48
N ALA A 178 7.30 15.56 -19.00
CA ALA A 178 7.59 16.72 -19.85
C ALA A 178 8.95 16.57 -20.58
N ASN A 179 9.98 16.10 -19.89
CA ASN A 179 11.31 15.87 -20.48
C ASN A 179 11.27 14.78 -21.55
N VAL A 180 10.62 13.64 -21.24
CA VAL A 180 10.47 12.54 -22.18
C VAL A 180 9.66 13.00 -23.40
N GLU A 181 8.52 13.67 -23.20
CA GLU A 181 7.69 14.19 -24.29
C GLU A 181 8.46 15.16 -25.19
N ALA A 182 9.17 16.13 -24.62
CA ALA A 182 9.96 17.10 -25.37
C ALA A 182 11.03 16.42 -26.24
N LYS A 183 11.71 15.40 -25.68
CA LYS A 183 12.73 14.63 -26.41
C LYS A 183 12.12 13.74 -27.48
N LEU A 184 10.99 13.07 -27.20
CA LEU A 184 10.27 12.25 -28.17
C LEU A 184 9.73 13.09 -29.33
N LYS A 185 9.23 14.30 -29.07
CA LYS A 185 8.81 15.22 -30.14
C LYS A 185 9.97 15.58 -31.07
N SER A 186 11.17 15.76 -30.55
CA SER A 186 12.35 16.00 -31.41
C SER A 186 12.74 14.79 -32.23
N LEU A 187 12.47 13.57 -31.73
CA LEU A 187 12.68 12.32 -32.51
C LEU A 187 11.58 12.08 -33.54
N GLN A 188 10.34 12.44 -33.27
CA GLN A 188 9.21 12.20 -34.15
C GLN A 188 9.46 12.75 -35.57
N SER A 189 10.07 13.95 -35.66
CA SER A 189 10.42 14.57 -36.93
C SER A 189 11.52 13.82 -37.70
N GLN A 190 12.32 12.99 -37.01
CA GLN A 190 13.46 12.27 -37.59
C GLN A 190 13.13 10.79 -37.94
N ILE A 191 12.29 10.16 -37.10
CA ILE A 191 12.03 8.71 -37.17
C ILE A 191 10.65 8.37 -37.75
N GLY A 192 9.72 9.34 -37.82
CA GLY A 192 8.45 9.19 -38.49
C GLY A 192 7.50 8.15 -37.89
N TYR A 193 7.53 7.95 -36.56
CA TYR A 193 6.54 7.16 -35.83
C TYR A 193 5.29 8.00 -35.54
N ASP A 194 4.11 7.40 -35.73
CA ASP A 194 2.83 8.01 -35.39
C ASP A 194 2.51 7.85 -33.91
N TYR A 195 2.92 6.71 -33.30
CA TYR A 195 2.74 6.42 -31.88
C TYR A 195 4.01 5.81 -31.27
N ILE A 196 4.32 6.26 -30.05
CA ILE A 196 5.33 5.64 -29.20
C ILE A 196 4.63 5.22 -27.91
N LEU A 197 4.58 3.91 -27.65
CA LEU A 197 3.89 3.31 -26.52
C LEU A 197 4.87 3.04 -25.40
N SER A 198 4.39 3.04 -24.16
CA SER A 198 5.16 2.59 -23.02
C SER A 198 4.89 1.12 -22.76
N TYR A 199 5.94 0.31 -22.67
CA TYR A 199 5.90 -1.09 -22.28
C TYR A 199 6.58 -1.28 -20.92
N SER A 200 5.97 -2.04 -20.00
CA SER A 200 6.56 -2.46 -18.74
C SER A 200 6.16 -3.89 -18.41
N ARG A 201 7.08 -4.67 -17.87
CA ARG A 201 6.81 -6.03 -17.40
C ARG A 201 5.97 -6.06 -16.13
N GLY A 202 6.02 -5.00 -15.32
CA GLY A 202 5.29 -4.85 -14.07
C GLY A 202 3.80 -4.52 -14.24
N GLY A 203 3.33 -4.41 -15.48
CA GLY A 203 1.96 -4.05 -15.84
C GLY A 203 1.91 -2.77 -16.67
N GLY A 204 0.94 -2.70 -17.57
CA GLY A 204 0.76 -1.56 -18.47
C GLY A 204 -0.32 -1.88 -19.50
N GLN A 205 -0.60 -0.93 -20.38
CA GLN A 205 -1.59 -1.11 -21.47
C GLN A 205 -1.08 -2.02 -22.59
N VAL A 206 0.24 -2.21 -22.72
CA VAL A 206 0.86 -3.07 -23.70
C VAL A 206 1.29 -4.36 -23.04
N LEU A 207 0.61 -5.47 -23.38
CA LEU A 207 0.88 -6.79 -22.81
C LEU A 207 1.99 -7.54 -23.55
N LEU A 208 2.11 -7.31 -24.86
CA LEU A 208 3.09 -7.94 -25.74
C LEU A 208 3.51 -6.96 -26.81
N ALA A 209 4.80 -6.84 -27.04
CA ALA A 209 5.36 -6.04 -28.12
C ALA A 209 6.42 -6.85 -28.87
N ASN A 210 6.58 -6.58 -30.15
CA ASN A 210 7.63 -7.18 -30.97
C ASN A 210 8.93 -6.41 -30.75
N ASP A 211 10.04 -7.11 -30.48
CA ASP A 211 11.35 -6.51 -30.21
C ASP A 211 11.86 -5.61 -31.36
N SER A 212 11.41 -5.87 -32.59
CA SER A 212 11.76 -5.02 -33.73
C SER A 212 11.17 -3.60 -33.66
N LEU A 213 10.21 -3.37 -32.76
CA LEU A 213 9.57 -2.07 -32.53
C LEU A 213 10.14 -1.35 -31.29
N ASP A 214 11.14 -1.94 -30.65
CA ASP A 214 11.80 -1.38 -29.46
C ASP A 214 12.77 -0.26 -29.86
N ILE A 215 12.47 0.96 -29.45
CA ILE A 215 13.33 2.13 -29.62
C ILE A 215 13.93 2.64 -28.32
N THR A 216 13.96 1.80 -27.28
CA THR A 216 14.37 2.20 -25.92
C THR A 216 15.81 2.73 -25.90
N VAL A 217 16.73 2.09 -26.63
CA VAL A 217 18.13 2.52 -26.67
C VAL A 217 18.26 3.90 -27.29
N GLN A 218 17.62 4.13 -28.42
CA GLN A 218 17.66 5.43 -29.12
C GLN A 218 17.08 6.55 -28.25
N VAL A 219 16.00 6.27 -27.52
CA VAL A 219 15.39 7.22 -26.61
C VAL A 219 16.31 7.48 -25.42
N LEU A 220 16.95 6.45 -24.85
CA LEU A 220 17.91 6.60 -23.75
C LEU A 220 19.12 7.44 -24.16
N ASP A 221 19.68 7.18 -25.33
CA ASP A 221 20.83 7.94 -25.83
C ASP A 221 20.47 9.43 -25.95
N LEU A 222 19.24 9.71 -26.43
CA LEU A 222 18.76 11.08 -26.54
C LEU A 222 18.50 11.73 -25.17
N LEU A 223 17.91 10.98 -24.24
CA LEU A 223 17.60 11.46 -22.89
C LEU A 223 18.87 11.75 -22.08
N ASN A 224 19.90 10.90 -22.24
CA ASN A 224 21.18 11.01 -21.53
C ASN A 224 22.19 11.92 -22.27
N ALA A 225 21.91 12.32 -23.53
CA ALA A 225 22.77 13.25 -24.23
C ALA A 225 22.87 14.57 -23.45
N LYS A 226 24.10 14.91 -23.03
CA LYS A 226 24.40 16.19 -22.40
C LYS A 226 24.11 17.31 -23.39
N LYS A 227 23.43 18.35 -22.93
CA LYS A 227 23.29 19.61 -23.69
C LYS A 227 24.62 20.29 -23.80
#